data_37f316d9917679652b89560410325008
#
_entry.id   37f316d9917679652b89560410325008
#
_cell.length_a   1.000
_cell.length_b   1.000
_cell.length_c   1.000
_cell.angle_alpha   90.00
_cell.angle_beta   90.00
_cell.angle_gamma   90.00
#
_symmetry.space_group_name_H-M   'P 1'
#
loop_
_entity.id
_entity.type
_entity.pdbx_description
1 polymer ?
#
loop_
_entity_poly.entity_id
_entity_poly.type
_entity_poly.pdbx_seq_one_letter_code
_entity_poly.pdbx_strand_id
1 'polypeptide(L)'
;MKTLSAKPAEVQHDWYVVDASGKTLGRLATEIARRLRGKHKTSYTPHVDTGDYIVVINAEQVQVTGNKALDKKYYRHTEFPGGLKETNFEKLVAHKPEEIFERAVKGMLPKGPLGYAMIKKMKVYAGSEHPLTAQQPQVLDI
;
A
#
# COMPACT_ATOMS: atom_id res chain seq x y z
N MET A 1 -1.49 -36.82 6.51
CA MET A 1 -1.95 -35.43 6.44
C MET A 1 -1.11 -34.66 5.44
N LYS A 2 -1.72 -33.96 4.51
CA LYS A 2 -0.99 -33.15 3.51
C LYS A 2 -1.15 -31.68 3.83
N THR A 3 -0.05 -30.95 3.80
CA THR A 3 -0.08 -29.49 3.90
C THR A 3 -0.42 -28.90 2.54
N LEU A 4 -1.46 -28.06 2.49
CA LEU A 4 -1.85 -27.37 1.28
C LEU A 4 -0.86 -26.24 0.97
N SER A 5 -0.35 -26.23 -0.25
CA SER A 5 0.51 -25.14 -0.74
C SER A 5 -0.09 -24.59 -2.04
N ALA A 6 -0.23 -23.26 -2.12
CA ALA A 6 -0.81 -22.63 -3.30
C ALA A 6 0.13 -22.75 -4.50
N LYS A 7 -0.46 -22.96 -5.69
CA LYS A 7 0.28 -22.92 -6.95
C LYS A 7 0.07 -21.58 -7.62
N PRO A 8 1.13 -20.92 -8.12
CA PRO A 8 0.99 -19.60 -8.73
C PRO A 8 -0.06 -19.51 -9.84
N ALA A 9 -0.22 -20.57 -10.62
CA ALA A 9 -1.19 -20.62 -11.71
C ALA A 9 -2.65 -20.73 -11.25
N GLU A 10 -2.89 -21.16 -10.02
CA GLU A 10 -4.23 -21.41 -9.47
C GLU A 10 -4.69 -20.27 -8.55
N VAL A 11 -3.83 -19.34 -8.22
CA VAL A 11 -4.16 -18.23 -7.32
C VAL A 11 -5.09 -17.24 -8.01
N GLN A 12 -6.19 -16.91 -7.33
CA GLN A 12 -7.12 -15.88 -7.79
C GLN A 12 -6.84 -14.57 -7.07
N HIS A 13 -6.73 -13.49 -7.84
CA HIS A 13 -6.53 -12.13 -7.33
C HIS A 13 -7.78 -11.30 -7.60
N ASP A 14 -8.43 -10.88 -6.53
CA ASP A 14 -9.58 -9.99 -6.61
C ASP A 14 -9.13 -8.53 -6.58
N TRP A 15 -10.01 -7.63 -7.04
CA TRP A 15 -9.76 -6.19 -7.00
C TRP A 15 -10.65 -5.53 -5.96
N TYR A 16 -10.04 -4.69 -5.13
CA TYR A 16 -10.74 -3.93 -4.09
C TYR A 16 -10.37 -2.46 -4.16
N VAL A 17 -11.33 -1.60 -3.85
CA VAL A 17 -11.11 -0.17 -3.71
C VAL A 17 -11.28 0.22 -2.25
N VAL A 18 -10.34 1.01 -1.74
CA VAL A 18 -10.32 1.50 -0.35
C VAL A 18 -10.32 3.00 -0.36
N ASP A 19 -11.23 3.61 0.40
CA ASP A 19 -11.27 5.05 0.59
C ASP A 19 -10.41 5.43 1.80
N ALA A 20 -9.41 6.27 1.58
CA ALA A 20 -8.48 6.73 2.61
C ALA A 20 -8.96 7.98 3.35
N SER A 21 -10.10 8.58 2.95
CA SER A 21 -10.64 9.79 3.58
C SER A 21 -10.79 9.65 5.08
N GLY A 22 -10.14 10.53 5.85
CA GLY A 22 -10.28 10.58 7.30
C GLY A 22 -9.70 9.39 8.06
N LYS A 23 -9.03 8.47 7.37
CA LYS A 23 -8.44 7.28 8.00
C LYS A 23 -6.99 7.53 8.40
N THR A 24 -6.55 6.86 9.47
CA THR A 24 -5.18 6.95 9.96
C THR A 24 -4.25 6.16 9.06
N LEU A 25 -3.20 6.79 8.56
CA LEU A 25 -2.27 6.22 7.59
C LEU A 25 -1.69 4.86 8.03
N GLY A 26 -1.11 4.80 9.22
CA GLY A 26 -0.44 3.57 9.70
C GLY A 26 -1.37 2.38 9.82
N ARG A 27 -2.55 2.58 10.38
CA ARG A 27 -3.55 1.52 10.57
C ARG A 27 -4.13 1.04 9.24
N LEU A 28 -4.42 1.98 8.35
CA LEU A 28 -4.89 1.65 7.00
C LEU A 28 -3.81 0.90 6.21
N ALA A 29 -2.57 1.36 6.28
CA ALA A 29 -1.44 0.71 5.61
C ALA A 29 -1.22 -0.73 6.09
N THR A 30 -1.43 -1.01 7.38
CA THR A 30 -1.33 -2.37 7.94
C THR A 30 -2.34 -3.32 7.31
N GLU A 31 -3.59 -2.90 7.17
CA GLU A 31 -4.63 -3.73 6.54
C GLU A 31 -4.38 -3.91 5.04
N ILE A 32 -3.94 -2.87 4.35
CA ILE A 32 -3.57 -2.95 2.95
C ILE A 32 -2.42 -3.94 2.76
N ALA A 33 -1.36 -3.86 3.56
CA ALA A 33 -0.22 -4.76 3.48
C ALA A 33 -0.62 -6.22 3.75
N ARG A 34 -1.49 -6.45 4.73
CA ARG A 34 -2.02 -7.78 5.04
C ARG A 34 -2.73 -8.40 3.84
N ARG A 35 -3.56 -7.61 3.14
CA ARG A 35 -4.30 -8.07 1.97
C ARG A 35 -3.44 -8.24 0.73
N LEU A 36 -2.45 -7.37 0.54
CA LEU A 36 -1.48 -7.52 -0.54
C LEU A 36 -0.64 -8.79 -0.40
N ARG A 37 -0.31 -9.17 0.83
CA ARG A 37 0.44 -10.39 1.12
C ARG A 37 -0.42 -11.65 1.04
N GLY A 38 -1.73 -11.52 1.23
CA GLY A 38 -2.66 -12.64 1.19
C GLY A 38 -2.90 -13.34 2.53
N LYS A 39 -2.47 -12.76 3.65
CA LYS A 39 -2.65 -13.35 4.98
C LYS A 39 -4.11 -13.47 5.44
N HIS A 40 -5.03 -12.81 4.77
CA HIS A 40 -6.47 -12.91 5.04
C HIS A 40 -7.10 -14.15 4.41
N LYS A 41 -6.38 -14.85 3.54
CA LYS A 41 -6.87 -16.04 2.84
C LYS A 41 -6.41 -17.32 3.52
N THR A 42 -7.26 -18.34 3.48
CA THR A 42 -6.92 -19.68 3.99
C THR A 42 -5.86 -20.36 3.13
N SER A 43 -5.74 -19.96 1.87
CA SER A 43 -4.75 -20.49 0.92
C SER A 43 -3.38 -19.81 1.03
N TYR A 44 -3.18 -18.92 2.00
CA TYR A 44 -1.91 -18.22 2.17
C TYR A 44 -0.71 -19.17 2.18
N THR A 45 0.26 -18.89 1.32
CA THR A 45 1.53 -19.63 1.24
C THR A 45 2.67 -18.61 1.21
N PRO A 46 3.67 -18.72 2.12
CA PRO A 46 4.70 -17.70 2.26
C PRO A 46 5.54 -17.42 1.00
N HIS A 47 5.77 -18.42 0.17
CA HIS A 47 6.60 -18.30 -1.03
C HIS A 47 5.82 -17.97 -2.30
N VAL A 48 4.50 -17.83 -2.21
CA VAL A 48 3.62 -17.51 -3.34
C VAL A 48 2.85 -16.22 -3.05
N ASP A 49 2.70 -15.38 -4.06
CA ASP A 49 1.90 -14.16 -3.97
C ASP A 49 0.41 -14.51 -4.09
N THR A 50 -0.26 -14.69 -2.96
CA THR A 50 -1.68 -15.03 -2.87
C THR A 50 -2.59 -13.84 -2.63
N GLY A 51 -2.04 -12.63 -2.51
CA GLY A 51 -2.80 -11.42 -2.17
C GLY A 51 -3.65 -10.87 -3.31
N ASP A 52 -4.42 -9.83 -3.00
CA ASP A 52 -5.33 -9.18 -3.92
C ASP A 52 -4.78 -7.85 -4.40
N TYR A 53 -5.38 -7.30 -5.46
CA TYR A 53 -5.12 -5.94 -5.93
C TYR A 53 -5.91 -4.95 -5.09
N ILE A 54 -5.24 -3.88 -4.67
CA ILE A 54 -5.86 -2.81 -3.88
C ILE A 54 -5.72 -1.48 -4.62
N VAL A 55 -6.83 -0.80 -4.78
CA VAL A 55 -6.88 0.58 -5.29
C VAL A 55 -7.21 1.50 -4.13
N VAL A 56 -6.33 2.44 -3.82
CA VAL A 56 -6.53 3.43 -2.76
C VAL A 56 -6.95 4.75 -3.42
N ILE A 57 -8.06 5.30 -2.98
CA ILE A 57 -8.57 6.60 -3.45
C ILE A 57 -8.55 7.61 -2.30
N ASN A 58 -8.64 8.89 -2.64
CA ASN A 58 -8.60 9.99 -1.67
C ASN A 58 -7.32 10.00 -0.81
N ALA A 59 -6.18 9.63 -1.39
CA ALA A 59 -4.91 9.58 -0.65
C ALA A 59 -4.51 10.93 -0.05
N GLU A 60 -4.94 12.04 -0.64
CA GLU A 60 -4.68 13.39 -0.13
C GLU A 60 -5.42 13.69 1.19
N GLN A 61 -6.45 12.93 1.52
CA GLN A 61 -7.27 13.13 2.72
C GLN A 61 -6.89 12.20 3.86
N VAL A 62 -5.81 11.44 3.74
CA VAL A 62 -5.32 10.58 4.82
C VAL A 62 -4.81 11.42 5.98
N GLN A 63 -4.97 10.90 7.20
CA GLN A 63 -4.60 11.60 8.42
C GLN A 63 -3.53 10.87 9.21
N VAL A 64 -2.78 11.63 10.00
CA VAL A 64 -1.88 11.10 11.03
C VAL A 64 -2.23 11.73 12.37
N THR A 65 -1.94 11.03 13.46
CA THR A 65 -2.27 11.48 14.82
C THR A 65 -1.14 12.30 15.43
N GLY A 66 -1.48 13.08 16.49
CA GLY A 66 -0.51 13.91 17.20
C GLY A 66 0.10 14.98 16.31
N ASN A 67 1.36 15.27 16.51
CA ASN A 67 2.11 16.29 15.76
C ASN A 67 2.87 15.74 14.55
N LYS A 68 2.54 14.53 14.09
CA LYS A 68 3.24 13.85 12.99
C LYS A 68 3.15 14.58 11.66
N ALA A 69 2.11 15.38 11.43
CA ALA A 69 2.00 16.17 10.22
C ALA A 69 3.22 17.06 9.98
N LEU A 70 3.78 17.61 11.06
CA LEU A 70 4.99 18.43 11.02
C LEU A 70 6.27 17.66 11.32
N ASP A 71 6.20 16.68 12.21
CA ASP A 71 7.37 15.98 12.75
C ASP A 71 7.80 14.75 11.94
N LYS A 72 6.89 14.11 11.25
CA LYS A 72 7.22 12.93 10.44
C LYS A 72 8.04 13.35 9.22
N LYS A 73 9.28 12.86 9.15
CA LYS A 73 10.22 13.19 8.08
C LYS A 73 10.35 12.08 7.06
N TYR A 74 10.45 12.47 5.81
CA TYR A 74 10.73 11.59 4.68
C TYR A 74 12.04 12.00 4.03
N TYR A 75 12.95 11.03 3.86
CA TYR A 75 14.30 11.28 3.37
C TYR A 75 14.51 10.64 2.01
N ARG A 76 15.27 11.34 1.16
CA ARG A 76 15.71 10.86 -0.13
C ARG A 76 17.14 11.33 -0.36
N HIS A 77 17.98 10.48 -0.92
CA HIS A 77 19.35 10.85 -1.28
C HIS A 77 19.51 10.90 -2.82
N THR A 78 20.20 11.93 -3.31
CA THR A 78 20.42 12.14 -4.74
C THR A 78 21.63 11.39 -5.30
N GLU A 79 22.34 10.61 -4.48
CA GLU A 79 23.58 9.88 -4.79
C GLU A 79 24.80 10.81 -5.03
N PHE A 80 24.70 12.09 -4.68
CA PHE A 80 25.80 13.04 -4.70
C PHE A 80 26.20 13.41 -3.29
N PRO A 81 27.48 13.82 -3.04
CA PRO A 81 27.88 14.32 -1.72
C PRO A 81 26.96 15.46 -1.24
N GLY A 82 26.47 15.36 0.01
CA GLY A 82 25.54 16.33 0.56
C GLY A 82 24.13 16.31 -0.05
N GLY A 83 23.78 15.24 -0.79
CA GLY A 83 22.52 15.12 -1.54
C GLY A 83 21.33 14.62 -0.73
N LEU A 84 21.35 14.68 0.60
CA LEU A 84 20.21 14.29 1.42
C LEU A 84 19.09 15.32 1.31
N LYS A 85 17.92 14.87 0.83
CA LYS A 85 16.69 15.66 0.75
C LYS A 85 15.73 15.23 1.85
N GLU A 86 15.13 16.20 2.51
CA GLU A 86 14.21 16.01 3.62
C GLU A 86 12.90 16.73 3.34
N THR A 87 11.77 16.08 3.64
CA THR A 87 10.45 16.70 3.61
C THR A 87 9.62 16.16 4.76
N ASN A 88 8.59 16.87 5.20
CA ASN A 88 7.66 16.38 6.21
C ASN A 88 6.38 15.81 5.58
N PHE A 89 5.53 15.23 6.42
CA PHE A 89 4.27 14.63 5.97
C PHE A 89 3.37 15.65 5.27
N GLU A 90 3.19 16.82 5.87
CA GLU A 90 2.31 17.87 5.35
C GLU A 90 2.71 18.32 3.94
N LYS A 91 3.98 18.56 3.71
CA LYS A 91 4.52 18.97 2.41
C LYS A 91 4.40 17.85 1.38
N LEU A 92 4.65 16.62 1.79
CA LEU A 92 4.59 15.47 0.88
C LEU A 92 3.15 15.16 0.46
N VAL A 93 2.17 15.26 1.37
CA VAL A 93 0.74 15.13 1.04
C VAL A 93 0.32 16.17 0.02
N ALA A 94 0.76 17.42 0.19
CA ALA A 94 0.41 18.50 -0.72
C ALA A 94 0.99 18.32 -2.12
N HIS A 95 2.18 17.71 -2.20
CA HIS A 95 2.90 17.57 -3.48
C HIS A 95 2.68 16.21 -4.15
N LYS A 96 2.79 15.13 -3.40
CA LYS A 96 2.73 13.76 -3.95
C LYS A 96 2.13 12.78 -2.93
N PRO A 97 0.80 12.79 -2.74
CA PRO A 97 0.17 11.99 -1.71
C PRO A 97 0.31 10.48 -1.91
N GLU A 98 0.47 10.02 -3.15
CA GLU A 98 0.65 8.61 -3.47
C GLU A 98 1.91 8.02 -2.81
N GLU A 99 2.98 8.77 -2.76
CA GLU A 99 4.27 8.33 -2.20
C GLU A 99 4.16 7.99 -0.72
N ILE A 100 3.27 8.64 0.02
CA ILE A 100 3.04 8.39 1.44
C ILE A 100 2.57 6.95 1.66
N PHE A 101 1.57 6.52 0.90
CA PHE A 101 1.08 5.14 0.97
C PHE A 101 2.11 4.14 0.49
N GLU A 102 2.80 4.45 -0.60
CA GLU A 102 3.83 3.56 -1.14
C GLU A 102 4.94 3.30 -0.10
N ARG A 103 5.41 4.34 0.56
CA ARG A 103 6.44 4.19 1.61
C ARG A 103 5.93 3.46 2.84
N ALA A 104 4.73 3.76 3.31
CA ALA A 104 4.15 3.11 4.47
C ALA A 104 3.93 1.61 4.25
N VAL A 105 3.32 1.24 3.15
CA VAL A 105 3.01 -0.15 2.82
C VAL A 105 4.28 -0.93 2.49
N LYS A 106 5.21 -0.35 1.74
CA LYS A 106 6.49 -0.98 1.40
C LYS A 106 7.30 -1.36 2.64
N GLY A 107 7.26 -0.52 3.67
CA GLY A 107 7.92 -0.81 4.95
C GLY A 107 7.30 -2.00 5.71
N MET A 108 6.03 -2.30 5.45
CA MET A 108 5.28 -3.38 6.10
C MET A 108 5.29 -4.70 5.31
N LEU A 109 5.70 -4.67 4.05
CA LEU A 109 5.82 -5.85 3.20
C LEU A 109 7.21 -6.50 3.34
N PRO A 110 7.36 -7.80 3.01
CA PRO A 110 8.66 -8.45 3.01
C PRO A 110 9.66 -7.77 2.08
N LYS A 111 10.92 -7.84 2.43
CA LYS A 111 12.02 -7.38 1.56
C LYS A 111 12.42 -8.52 0.63
N GLY A 112 12.63 -8.20 -0.64
CA GLY A 112 13.04 -9.17 -1.64
C GLY A 112 12.13 -9.18 -2.87
N PRO A 113 12.40 -10.05 -3.86
CA PRO A 113 11.65 -10.06 -5.13
C PRO A 113 10.14 -10.24 -4.96
N LEU A 114 9.71 -11.14 -4.07
CA LEU A 114 8.30 -11.40 -3.82
C LEU A 114 7.60 -10.18 -3.20
N GLY A 115 8.22 -9.55 -2.21
CA GLY A 115 7.67 -8.34 -1.59
C GLY A 115 7.57 -7.17 -2.58
N TYR A 116 8.53 -7.02 -3.47
CA TYR A 116 8.48 -6.00 -4.51
C TYR A 116 7.39 -6.28 -5.55
N ALA A 117 7.09 -7.53 -5.83
CA ALA A 117 5.95 -7.91 -6.65
C ALA A 117 4.62 -7.61 -5.96
N MET A 118 4.54 -7.82 -4.66
CA MET A 118 3.33 -7.51 -3.86
C MET A 118 2.98 -6.02 -3.88
N ILE A 119 3.96 -5.13 -3.71
CA ILE A 119 3.70 -3.68 -3.70
C ILE A 119 3.16 -3.17 -5.04
N LYS A 120 3.51 -3.80 -6.14
CA LYS A 120 3.03 -3.43 -7.47
C LYS A 120 1.53 -3.65 -7.67
N LYS A 121 0.91 -4.47 -6.84
CA LYS A 121 -0.54 -4.69 -6.85
C LYS A 121 -1.33 -3.56 -6.19
N MET A 122 -0.66 -2.67 -5.48
CA MET A 122 -1.30 -1.48 -4.91
C MET A 122 -1.25 -0.33 -5.91
N LYS A 123 -2.40 0.29 -6.15
CA LYS A 123 -2.54 1.48 -7.00
C LYS A 123 -3.12 2.59 -6.13
N VAL A 124 -2.46 3.73 -6.08
CA VAL A 124 -2.86 4.85 -5.22
C VAL A 124 -3.21 6.07 -6.07
N TYR A 125 -4.33 6.68 -5.78
CA TYR A 125 -4.82 7.87 -6.46
C TYR A 125 -5.17 8.96 -5.44
N ALA A 126 -4.78 10.19 -5.74
CA ALA A 126 -5.01 11.33 -4.86
C ALA A 126 -6.49 11.69 -4.73
N GLY A 127 -7.21 11.68 -5.85
CA GLY A 127 -8.63 12.03 -5.90
C GLY A 127 -9.58 10.87 -5.65
N SER A 128 -10.86 11.13 -5.83
CA SER A 128 -11.92 10.14 -5.62
C SER A 128 -12.13 9.20 -6.81
N GLU A 129 -11.55 9.52 -7.95
CA GLU A 129 -11.71 8.73 -9.17
C GLU A 129 -10.45 7.93 -9.49
N HIS A 130 -10.64 6.77 -10.10
CA HIS A 130 -9.56 5.92 -10.58
C HIS A 130 -9.86 5.39 -11.99
N PRO A 131 -8.85 5.15 -12.83
CA PRO A 131 -9.07 4.68 -14.20
C PRO A 131 -9.32 3.18 -14.33
N LEU A 132 -9.41 2.45 -13.22
CA LEU A 132 -9.49 0.99 -13.19
C LEU A 132 -10.92 0.45 -13.16
N THR A 133 -11.84 1.10 -13.86
CA THR A 133 -13.26 0.69 -13.93
C THR A 133 -13.47 -0.65 -14.62
N ALA A 134 -12.60 -0.99 -15.57
CA ALA A 134 -12.68 -2.27 -16.29
C ALA A 134 -12.48 -3.48 -15.38
N GLN A 135 -11.71 -3.35 -14.32
CA GLN A 135 -11.46 -4.40 -13.33
C GLN A 135 -12.62 -4.58 -12.36
N GLN A 136 -13.58 -3.64 -12.33
CA GLN A 136 -14.74 -3.67 -11.44
C GLN A 136 -14.36 -3.93 -9.97
N PRO A 137 -13.50 -3.08 -9.36
CA PRO A 137 -13.07 -3.31 -7.98
C PRO A 137 -14.24 -3.19 -7.01
N GLN A 138 -14.30 -4.11 -6.05
CA GLN A 138 -15.31 -4.10 -5.00
C GLN A 138 -14.90 -3.15 -3.88
N VAL A 139 -15.87 -2.50 -3.27
CA VAL A 139 -15.61 -1.62 -2.12
C VAL A 139 -15.20 -2.46 -0.92
N LEU A 140 -14.08 -2.11 -0.32
CA LEU A 140 -13.56 -2.74 0.89
C LEU A 140 -13.63 -1.72 2.04
N ASP A 141 -14.45 -2.02 3.02
CA ASP A 141 -14.58 -1.19 4.21
C ASP A 141 -13.66 -1.72 5.32
N ILE A 142 -12.60 -0.98 5.59
CA ILE A 142 -11.60 -1.31 6.62
C ILE A 142 -11.24 -0.10 7.48
#